data_1ae28e5156a7297888733c7942f25b5d
#
_entry.id   1ae28e5156a7297888733c7942f25b5d
#
_cell.length_a   1.000
_cell.length_b   1.000
_cell.length_c   1.000
_cell.angle_alpha   90.00
_cell.angle_beta   90.00
_cell.angle_gamma   90.00
#
_symmetry.space_group_name_H-M   'P 1'
#
loop_
_entity.id
_entity.type
_entity.pdbx_description
1 polymer ?
#
loop_
_entity_poly.entity_id
_entity_poly.type
_entity_poly.pdbx_seq_one_letter_code
_entity_poly.pdbx_strand_id
1 'polypeptide(L)'
;MLYNDLDRLIEDYNERYRNANDWVFQATTELELEEAKADKNKLVHEYSQALYDFLWDKLPQLTAKDCIAFDLVPYGVWQRFSSKYELILNTIKEIHNAH
;
A
#
# COMPACT_ATOMS: atom_id res chain seq x y z
N MET A 1 18.61 -0.34 5.62
CA MET A 1 18.23 -1.70 5.20
C MET A 1 16.91 -1.66 4.44
N LEU A 2 16.71 -2.58 3.51
CA LEU A 2 15.51 -2.66 2.67
C LEU A 2 14.22 -2.72 3.48
N TYR A 3 14.20 -3.55 4.52
CA TYR A 3 13.05 -3.68 5.41
C TYR A 3 12.63 -2.36 6.05
N ASN A 4 13.61 -1.54 6.47
CA ASN A 4 13.32 -0.25 7.08
C ASN A 4 12.73 0.73 6.06
N ASP A 5 13.16 0.67 4.82
CA ASP A 5 12.64 1.54 3.76
C ASP A 5 11.20 1.19 3.42
N LEU A 6 10.88 -0.10 3.32
CA LEU A 6 9.53 -0.58 3.09
C LEU A 6 8.61 -0.23 4.28
N ASP A 7 9.08 -0.45 5.49
CA ASP A 7 8.33 -0.14 6.71
C ASP A 7 7.99 1.35 6.80
N ARG A 8 8.96 2.22 6.50
CA ARG A 8 8.74 3.67 6.45
C ARG A 8 7.72 4.07 5.41
N LEU A 9 7.81 3.49 4.22
CA LEU A 9 6.87 3.76 3.14
C LEU A 9 5.45 3.38 3.55
N ILE A 10 5.27 2.20 4.13
CA ILE A 10 3.98 1.72 4.60
C ILE A 10 3.46 2.61 5.75
N GLU A 11 4.29 2.93 6.73
CA GLU A 11 3.90 3.79 7.85
C GLU A 11 3.45 5.17 7.39
N ASP A 12 4.23 5.81 6.50
CA ASP A 12 3.92 7.15 5.99
C ASP A 12 2.57 7.16 5.28
N TYR A 13 2.35 6.22 4.37
CA TYR A 13 1.09 6.15 3.65
C TYR A 13 -0.08 5.69 4.50
N ASN A 14 0.14 4.82 5.49
CA ASN A 14 -0.90 4.42 6.43
C ASN A 14 -1.38 5.60 7.28
N GLU A 15 -0.47 6.46 7.70
CA GLU A 15 -0.85 7.69 8.41
C GLU A 15 -1.69 8.60 7.53
N ARG A 16 -1.28 8.82 6.29
CA ARG A 16 -2.06 9.61 5.33
C ARG A 16 -3.42 8.98 5.05
N TYR A 17 -3.47 7.66 4.97
CA TYR A 17 -4.71 6.92 4.74
C TYR A 17 -5.69 7.10 5.90
N ARG A 18 -5.22 7.02 7.14
CA ARG A 18 -6.05 7.27 8.32
C ARG A 18 -6.60 8.69 8.32
N ASN A 19 -5.77 9.67 8.01
CA ASN A 19 -6.19 11.07 7.91
C ASN A 19 -7.25 11.26 6.82
N ALA A 20 -7.09 10.64 5.68
CA ALA A 20 -8.07 10.70 4.59
C ALA A 20 -9.41 10.06 4.98
N ASN A 21 -9.38 8.94 5.71
CA ASN A 21 -10.58 8.32 6.26
C ASN A 21 -11.30 9.24 7.26
N ASP A 22 -10.55 9.89 8.15
CA ASP A 22 -11.11 10.83 9.11
C ASP A 22 -11.81 11.99 8.40
N TRP A 23 -11.25 12.48 7.33
CA TRP A 23 -11.87 13.51 6.49
C TRP A 23 -13.21 13.06 5.94
N VAL A 24 -13.31 11.83 5.46
CA VAL A 24 -14.56 11.27 4.96
C VAL A 24 -15.61 11.21 6.07
N PHE A 25 -15.22 10.79 7.27
CA PHE A 25 -16.15 10.73 8.42
C PHE A 25 -16.56 12.10 8.95
N GLN A 26 -15.71 13.12 8.80
CA GLN A 26 -15.99 14.48 9.26
C GLN A 26 -16.81 15.31 8.27
N ALA A 27 -16.99 14.84 7.04
CA ALA A 27 -17.76 15.55 6.03
C ALA A 27 -19.22 15.71 6.46
N THR A 28 -19.73 16.95 6.39
CA THR A 28 -21.08 17.29 6.81
C THR A 28 -22.02 17.59 5.64
N THR A 29 -21.48 17.77 4.44
CA THR A 29 -22.24 18.02 3.22
C THR A 29 -21.87 17.02 2.14
N GLU A 30 -22.74 16.84 1.13
CA GLU A 30 -22.44 15.98 -0.01
C GLU A 30 -21.19 16.43 -0.77
N LEU A 31 -21.02 17.74 -0.92
CA LEU A 31 -19.87 18.30 -1.61
C LEU A 31 -18.57 17.96 -0.86
N GLU A 32 -18.55 18.17 0.46
CA GLU A 32 -17.39 17.83 1.29
C GLU A 32 -17.10 16.33 1.25
N LEU A 33 -18.13 15.50 1.25
CA LEU A 33 -17.98 14.05 1.18
C LEU A 33 -17.38 13.63 -0.16
N GLU A 34 -17.84 14.21 -1.26
CA GLU A 34 -17.30 13.91 -2.60
C GLU A 34 -15.84 14.32 -2.71
N GLU A 35 -15.48 15.50 -2.20
CA GLU A 35 -14.11 15.99 -2.18
C GLU A 35 -13.21 15.08 -1.33
N ALA A 36 -13.66 14.70 -0.14
CA ALA A 36 -12.92 13.80 0.75
C ALA A 36 -12.69 12.42 0.12
N LYS A 37 -13.72 11.87 -0.54
CA LYS A 37 -13.60 10.60 -1.24
C LYS A 37 -12.65 10.68 -2.43
N ALA A 38 -12.68 11.79 -3.18
CA ALA A 38 -11.78 12.00 -4.30
C ALA A 38 -10.32 12.06 -3.84
N ASP A 39 -10.05 12.78 -2.75
CA ASP A 39 -8.72 12.87 -2.15
C ASP A 39 -8.25 11.50 -1.64
N LYS A 40 -9.13 10.74 -0.99
CA LYS A 40 -8.83 9.39 -0.54
C LYS A 40 -8.49 8.47 -1.70
N ASN A 41 -9.27 8.52 -2.78
CA ASN A 41 -9.02 7.70 -3.99
C ASN A 41 -7.68 8.05 -4.63
N LYS A 42 -7.34 9.33 -4.69
CA LYS A 42 -6.05 9.79 -5.20
C LYS A 42 -4.90 9.24 -4.33
N LEU A 43 -5.05 9.33 -3.01
CA LEU A 43 -4.06 8.81 -2.07
C LEU A 43 -3.88 7.30 -2.23
N VAL A 44 -4.98 6.54 -2.33
CA VAL A 44 -4.92 5.09 -2.54
C VAL A 44 -4.19 4.76 -3.84
N HIS A 45 -4.43 5.54 -4.89
CA HIS A 45 -3.73 5.37 -6.16
C HIS A 45 -2.22 5.63 -6.02
N GLU A 46 -1.84 6.72 -5.37
CA GLU A 46 -0.44 7.06 -5.12
C GLU A 46 0.25 6.00 -4.26
N TYR A 47 -0.41 5.55 -3.21
CA TYR A 47 0.11 4.51 -2.32
C TYR A 47 0.36 3.21 -3.09
N SER A 48 -0.65 2.77 -3.84
CA SER A 48 -0.54 1.55 -4.64
C SER A 48 0.59 1.63 -5.66
N GLN A 49 0.71 2.77 -6.33
CA GLN A 49 1.77 2.98 -7.33
C GLN A 49 3.16 3.00 -6.68
N ALA A 50 3.30 3.68 -5.54
CA ALA A 50 4.56 3.74 -4.81
C ALA A 50 5.01 2.36 -4.33
N LEU A 51 4.07 1.57 -3.79
CA LEU A 51 4.35 0.19 -3.40
C LEU A 51 4.76 -0.67 -4.59
N TYR A 52 4.03 -0.57 -5.68
CA TYR A 52 4.29 -1.34 -6.88
C TYR A 52 5.70 -1.04 -7.43
N ASP A 53 6.04 0.24 -7.54
CA ASP A 53 7.35 0.68 -8.04
C ASP A 53 8.47 0.21 -7.11
N PHE A 54 8.29 0.33 -5.81
CA PHE A 54 9.24 -0.13 -4.81
C PHE A 54 9.46 -1.64 -4.91
N LEU A 55 8.37 -2.40 -5.00
CA LEU A 55 8.44 -3.86 -5.05
C LEU A 55 9.17 -4.35 -6.31
N TRP A 56 8.87 -3.77 -7.47
CA TRP A 56 9.54 -4.15 -8.70
C TRP A 56 11.04 -3.83 -8.67
N ASP A 57 11.40 -2.68 -8.12
CA ASP A 57 12.80 -2.27 -8.02
C ASP A 57 13.60 -3.18 -7.07
N LYS A 58 12.98 -3.59 -5.98
CA LYS A 58 13.64 -4.33 -4.90
C LYS A 58 13.28 -5.82 -4.82
N LEU A 59 12.53 -6.33 -5.80
CA LEU A 59 12.01 -7.70 -5.76
C LEU A 59 13.06 -8.77 -5.43
N PRO A 60 14.25 -8.79 -6.06
CA PRO A 60 15.25 -9.83 -5.76
C PRO A 60 15.87 -9.73 -4.36
N GLN A 61 15.68 -8.60 -3.68
CA GLN A 61 16.28 -8.32 -2.37
C GLN A 61 15.29 -8.46 -1.22
N LEU A 62 14.03 -8.75 -1.52
CA LEU A 62 12.99 -8.84 -0.51
C LEU A 62 13.18 -10.05 0.40
N THR A 63 12.87 -9.87 1.68
CA THR A 63 13.01 -10.88 2.72
C THR A 63 11.65 -11.35 3.23
N ALA A 64 11.64 -12.41 4.06
CA ALA A 64 10.42 -12.86 4.72
C ALA A 64 9.80 -11.78 5.61
N LYS A 65 10.62 -10.91 6.22
CA LYS A 65 10.13 -9.79 7.03
C LYS A 65 9.39 -8.75 6.19
N ASP A 66 9.87 -8.51 4.97
CA ASP A 66 9.20 -7.62 4.03
C ASP A 66 7.82 -8.15 3.67
N CYS A 67 7.68 -9.46 3.50
CA CYS A 67 6.39 -10.10 3.25
C CYS A 67 5.41 -9.90 4.41
N ILE A 68 5.89 -9.92 5.65
CA ILE A 68 5.06 -9.65 6.83
C ILE A 68 4.58 -8.20 6.85
N ALA A 69 5.44 -7.26 6.44
CA ALA A 69 5.08 -5.85 6.39
C ALA A 69 3.89 -5.57 5.45
N PHE A 70 3.68 -6.40 4.43
CA PHE A 70 2.55 -6.24 3.52
C PHE A 70 1.19 -6.43 4.21
N ASP A 71 1.13 -7.17 5.31
CA ASP A 71 -0.10 -7.35 6.07
C ASP A 71 -0.60 -6.04 6.69
N LEU A 72 0.28 -5.05 6.82
CA LEU A 72 -0.05 -3.73 7.34
C LEU A 72 -0.65 -2.80 6.28
N VAL A 73 -0.63 -3.21 5.02
CA VAL A 73 -1.19 -2.42 3.92
C VAL A 73 -2.72 -2.53 3.94
N PRO A 74 -3.45 -1.39 3.90
CA PRO A 74 -4.91 -1.42 3.92
C PRO A 74 -5.51 -2.21 2.75
N TYR A 75 -6.59 -2.91 3.03
CA TYR A 75 -7.28 -3.73 2.03
C TYR A 75 -7.69 -2.93 0.79
N GLY A 76 -8.08 -1.66 0.93
CA GLY A 76 -8.45 -0.81 -0.20
C GLY A 76 -7.31 -0.59 -1.19
N VAL A 77 -6.07 -0.59 -0.72
CA VAL A 77 -4.88 -0.50 -1.58
C VAL A 77 -4.69 -1.80 -2.35
N TRP A 78 -4.79 -2.94 -1.67
CA TRP A 78 -4.72 -4.26 -2.28
C TRP A 78 -5.77 -4.47 -3.35
N GLN A 79 -7.00 -4.06 -3.08
CA GLN A 79 -8.13 -4.23 -3.99
C GLN A 79 -7.92 -3.54 -5.34
N ARG A 80 -7.25 -2.40 -5.33
CA ARG A 80 -7.02 -1.62 -6.55
C ARG A 80 -6.03 -2.29 -7.52
N PHE A 81 -5.06 -3.02 -6.97
CA PHE A 81 -4.00 -3.65 -7.76
C PHE A 81 -3.90 -5.15 -7.49
N SER A 82 -5.00 -5.79 -7.12
CA SER A 82 -4.99 -7.17 -6.65
C SER A 82 -4.22 -8.14 -7.56
N SER A 83 -4.44 -8.10 -8.87
CA SER A 83 -3.78 -9.01 -9.80
C SER A 83 -2.27 -8.76 -9.88
N LYS A 84 -1.83 -7.52 -9.87
CA LYS A 84 -0.41 -7.15 -9.92
C LYS A 84 0.30 -7.50 -8.62
N TYR A 85 -0.34 -7.21 -7.47
CA TYR A 85 0.22 -7.56 -6.18
C TYR A 85 0.29 -9.05 -5.95
N GLU A 86 -0.73 -9.79 -6.40
CA GLU A 86 -0.74 -11.23 -6.30
C GLU A 86 0.44 -11.85 -7.06
N LEU A 87 0.72 -11.36 -8.25
CA LEU A 87 1.88 -11.79 -9.03
C LEU A 87 3.19 -11.51 -8.28
N ILE A 88 3.34 -10.30 -7.73
CA ILE A 88 4.53 -9.91 -6.98
C ILE A 88 4.69 -10.78 -5.73
N LEU A 89 3.62 -10.95 -4.97
CA LEU A 89 3.64 -11.78 -3.75
C LEU A 89 3.98 -13.23 -4.05
N ASN A 90 3.43 -13.79 -5.12
CA ASN A 90 3.75 -15.15 -5.53
C ASN A 90 5.21 -15.28 -5.95
N THR A 91 5.75 -14.31 -6.66
CA THR A 91 7.16 -14.26 -7.03
C THR A 91 8.05 -14.21 -5.79
N ILE A 92 7.70 -13.38 -4.81
CA ILE A 92 8.43 -13.28 -3.53
C ILE A 92 8.42 -14.61 -2.81
N LYS A 93 7.27 -15.27 -2.72
CA LYS A 93 7.14 -16.59 -2.09
C LYS A 93 8.00 -17.65 -2.79
N GLU A 94 8.03 -17.65 -4.12
CA GLU A 94 8.88 -18.55 -4.89
C GLU A 94 10.36 -18.31 -4.61
N ILE A 95 10.80 -17.06 -4.55
CA ILE A 95 12.18 -16.70 -4.23
C ILE A 95 12.55 -17.24 -2.84
N HIS A 96 11.68 -17.06 -1.84
CA HIS A 96 11.93 -17.56 -0.48
C HIS A 96 11.91 -19.08 -0.40
N ASN A 97 11.03 -19.74 -1.11
CA ASN A 97 10.95 -21.19 -1.10
C ASN A 97 12.13 -21.86 -1.83
N ALA A 98 12.78 -21.16 -2.75
CA ALA A 98 13.96 -21.63 -3.45
C ALA A 98 15.24 -21.54 -2.61
N HIS A 99 15.20 -20.82 -1.53
CA HIS A 99 16.31 -20.64 -0.60
C HIS A 99 15.99 -21.23 0.77
#